data_93df2f8d63d974d215591145dc608a61
#
_entry.id   93df2f8d63d974d215591145dc608a61
#
_cell.length_a   1.000
_cell.length_b   1.000
_cell.length_c   1.000
_cell.angle_alpha   90.00
_cell.angle_beta   90.00
_cell.angle_gamma   90.00
#
_symmetry.space_group_name_H-M   'P 1'
#
loop_
_entity.id
_entity.type
_entity.pdbx_description
1 polymer ?
#
loop_
_entity_poly.entity_id
_entity_poly.type
_entity_poly.pdbx_seq_one_letter_code
_entity_poly.pdbx_strand_id
1 'polypeptide(L)'
;MILAPDFTMEKYGLFARFVNEEDADFIIKLRTDPKLGKLIHDTDSSYEKQLEWIRNYKVRERKGEDYYFIFYKDGERVGLYRLYCIHDTTFTSGSWVFSPDASFECCIAASIMLRELAFEQMGMELEDGWDGVHINNKKVIKFNKMIGLKETGRFMDVKGEYLAMQMTKEDFEKNKPKLLKYIGF
;
A
#
# COMPACT_ATOMS: atom_id res chain seq x y z
N MET A 1 4.13 18.00 -0.84
CA MET A 1 3.21 18.26 -1.99
C MET A 1 1.88 17.62 -1.68
N ILE A 2 0.77 18.33 -1.88
CA ILE A 2 -0.58 17.74 -1.77
C ILE A 2 -1.06 17.38 -3.18
N LEU A 3 -1.51 16.13 -3.35
CA LEU A 3 -2.05 15.65 -4.62
C LEU A 3 -3.45 16.21 -4.87
N ALA A 4 -3.82 16.42 -6.14
CA ALA A 4 -5.16 16.88 -6.50
C ALA A 4 -6.23 15.82 -6.12
N PRO A 5 -7.47 16.22 -5.76
CA PRO A 5 -8.51 15.27 -5.33
C PRO A 5 -8.91 14.24 -6.40
N ASP A 6 -8.69 14.56 -7.67
CA ASP A 6 -8.94 13.72 -8.85
C ASP A 6 -7.67 13.05 -9.40
N PHE A 7 -6.61 12.99 -8.60
CA PHE A 7 -5.34 12.40 -9.00
C PHE A 7 -5.50 10.94 -9.42
N THR A 8 -4.92 10.61 -10.56
CA THR A 8 -4.87 9.25 -11.10
C THR A 8 -3.46 8.90 -11.59
N MET A 9 -3.18 7.62 -11.69
CA MET A 9 -1.94 7.10 -12.26
C MET A 9 -2.26 5.98 -13.25
N GLU A 10 -1.51 5.93 -14.35
CA GLU A 10 -1.58 4.81 -15.28
C GLU A 10 -0.17 4.43 -15.71
N LYS A 11 0.31 3.26 -15.25
CA LYS A 11 1.62 2.70 -15.56
C LYS A 11 1.60 1.18 -15.46
N TYR A 12 2.49 0.53 -16.17
CA TYR A 12 2.74 -0.92 -16.06
C TYR A 12 1.49 -1.79 -16.22
N GLY A 13 0.54 -1.33 -17.07
CA GLY A 13 -0.73 -2.02 -17.29
C GLY A 13 -1.73 -1.92 -16.15
N LEU A 14 -1.50 -1.01 -15.19
CA LEU A 14 -2.44 -0.69 -14.12
C LEU A 14 -2.90 0.77 -14.19
N PHE A 15 -4.17 0.98 -13.89
CA PHE A 15 -4.74 2.29 -13.59
C PHE A 15 -5.01 2.36 -12.09
N ALA A 16 -4.78 3.52 -11.46
CA ALA A 16 -5.07 3.75 -10.06
C ALA A 16 -5.68 5.12 -9.82
N ARG A 17 -6.62 5.18 -8.88
CA ARG A 17 -7.23 6.41 -8.36
C ARG A 17 -7.39 6.33 -6.85
N PHE A 18 -7.71 7.43 -6.21
CA PHE A 18 -8.06 7.40 -4.80
C PHE A 18 -9.35 6.63 -4.54
N VAL A 19 -9.38 5.97 -3.37
CA VAL A 19 -10.58 5.33 -2.83
C VAL A 19 -11.66 6.37 -2.57
N ASN A 20 -12.92 6.02 -2.86
CA ASN A 20 -14.11 6.81 -2.53
C ASN A 20 -15.21 5.93 -1.92
N GLU A 21 -16.39 6.50 -1.63
CA GLU A 21 -17.48 5.77 -0.94
C GLU A 21 -18.01 4.58 -1.76
N GLU A 22 -17.96 4.62 -3.09
CA GLU A 22 -18.38 3.52 -3.98
C GLU A 22 -17.47 2.28 -3.89
N ASP A 23 -16.31 2.40 -3.26
CA ASP A 23 -15.36 1.29 -3.11
C ASP A 23 -15.54 0.51 -1.81
N ALA A 24 -16.48 0.93 -0.95
CA ALA A 24 -16.67 0.34 0.38
C ALA A 24 -16.91 -1.17 0.32
N ASP A 25 -17.73 -1.65 -0.63
CA ASP A 25 -18.00 -3.05 -0.87
C ASP A 25 -16.74 -3.85 -1.21
N PHE A 26 -15.92 -3.28 -2.09
CA PHE A 26 -14.68 -3.93 -2.53
C PHE A 26 -13.63 -3.98 -1.41
N ILE A 27 -13.53 -2.92 -0.61
CA ILE A 27 -12.64 -2.88 0.56
C ILE A 27 -13.05 -3.95 1.57
N ILE A 28 -14.34 -4.02 1.93
CA ILE A 28 -14.86 -5.02 2.85
C ILE A 28 -14.57 -6.42 2.29
N LYS A 29 -14.95 -6.69 1.04
CA LYS A 29 -14.75 -7.99 0.39
C LYS A 29 -13.30 -8.48 0.52
N LEU A 30 -12.32 -7.63 0.20
CA LEU A 30 -10.90 -8.03 0.24
C LEU A 30 -10.36 -8.16 1.66
N ARG A 31 -10.72 -7.23 2.55
CA ARG A 31 -10.12 -7.17 3.89
C ARG A 31 -10.74 -8.14 4.89
N THR A 32 -11.97 -8.58 4.65
CA THR A 32 -12.65 -9.60 5.48
C THR A 32 -12.54 -11.01 4.90
N ASP A 33 -11.91 -11.19 3.74
CA ASP A 33 -11.64 -12.51 3.19
C ASP A 33 -10.78 -13.34 4.16
N PRO A 34 -11.24 -14.57 4.56
CA PRO A 34 -10.53 -15.37 5.55
C PRO A 34 -9.10 -15.77 5.17
N LYS A 35 -8.78 -15.78 3.88
CA LYS A 35 -7.43 -16.13 3.38
C LYS A 35 -6.52 -14.91 3.28
N LEU A 36 -7.08 -13.73 2.95
CA LEU A 36 -6.35 -12.50 2.75
C LEU A 36 -6.25 -11.67 4.04
N GLY A 37 -7.35 -11.59 4.80
CA GLY A 37 -7.51 -10.70 5.95
C GLY A 37 -6.87 -11.18 7.26
N LYS A 38 -6.47 -12.46 7.35
CA LYS A 38 -6.07 -13.09 8.62
C LYS A 38 -4.94 -12.39 9.40
N LEU A 39 -4.05 -11.69 8.73
CA LEU A 39 -2.89 -10.99 9.32
C LEU A 39 -2.87 -9.50 8.99
N ILE A 40 -3.98 -8.97 8.52
CA ILE A 40 -4.21 -7.53 8.31
C ILE A 40 -4.91 -6.99 9.56
N HIS A 41 -4.79 -5.69 9.80
CA HIS A 41 -5.57 -5.03 10.85
C HIS A 41 -7.07 -5.28 10.67
N ASP A 42 -7.76 -5.55 11.78
CA ASP A 42 -9.19 -5.89 11.77
C ASP A 42 -9.97 -4.83 11.00
N THR A 43 -10.82 -5.30 10.10
CA THR A 43 -11.76 -4.46 9.36
C THR A 43 -13.17 -4.90 9.76
N ASP A 44 -13.98 -3.96 10.21
CA ASP A 44 -15.38 -4.22 10.48
C ASP A 44 -16.08 -4.54 9.15
N SER A 45 -16.93 -5.57 9.15
CA SER A 45 -17.71 -5.95 7.97
C SER A 45 -18.95 -5.07 7.75
N SER A 46 -19.23 -4.11 8.66
CA SER A 46 -20.33 -3.16 8.51
C SER A 46 -20.03 -2.16 7.39
N TYR A 47 -20.95 -2.08 6.45
CA TYR A 47 -20.87 -1.15 5.34
C TYR A 47 -20.90 0.31 5.82
N GLU A 48 -21.73 0.63 6.80
CA GLU A 48 -21.86 1.96 7.39
C GLU A 48 -20.56 2.41 8.06
N LYS A 49 -19.92 1.52 8.82
CA LYS A 49 -18.62 1.82 9.44
C LYS A 49 -17.51 1.99 8.40
N GLN A 50 -17.56 1.23 7.31
CA GLN A 50 -16.60 1.42 6.22
C GLN A 50 -16.79 2.76 5.51
N LEU A 51 -18.05 3.20 5.30
CA LEU A 51 -18.31 4.54 4.78
C LEU A 51 -17.82 5.64 5.72
N GLU A 52 -18.08 5.52 7.02
CA GLU A 52 -17.57 6.47 8.01
C GLU A 52 -16.04 6.53 8.00
N TRP A 53 -15.38 5.36 7.92
CA TRP A 53 -13.93 5.30 7.80
C TRP A 53 -13.43 6.00 6.54
N ILE A 54 -14.07 5.80 5.38
CA ILE A 54 -13.70 6.46 4.11
C ILE A 54 -13.87 7.98 4.23
N ARG A 55 -14.96 8.47 4.83
CA ARG A 55 -15.19 9.91 5.05
C ARG A 55 -14.09 10.53 5.91
N ASN A 56 -13.70 9.85 6.99
CA ASN A 56 -12.59 10.26 7.85
C ASN A 56 -11.24 10.19 7.13
N TYR A 57 -11.02 9.18 6.30
CA TYR A 57 -9.84 9.09 5.43
C TYR A 57 -9.77 10.28 4.45
N LYS A 58 -10.89 10.67 3.81
CA LYS A 58 -10.93 11.82 2.89
C LYS A 58 -10.53 13.15 3.53
N VAL A 59 -10.67 13.29 4.86
CA VAL A 59 -10.15 14.46 5.58
C VAL A 59 -8.62 14.45 5.60
N ARG A 60 -7.99 13.29 5.84
CA ARG A 60 -6.53 13.15 5.83
C ARG A 60 -5.94 13.25 4.42
N GLU A 61 -6.64 12.72 3.42
CA GLU A 61 -6.27 12.84 2.01
C GLU A 61 -6.15 14.30 1.58
N ARG A 62 -7.16 15.12 1.91
CA ARG A 62 -7.14 16.57 1.60
C ARG A 62 -6.00 17.33 2.28
N LYS A 63 -5.47 16.82 3.39
CA LYS A 63 -4.31 17.39 4.09
C LYS A 63 -2.98 16.88 3.54
N GLY A 64 -3.00 15.87 2.67
CA GLY A 64 -1.78 15.23 2.16
C GLY A 64 -1.12 14.26 3.14
N GLU A 65 -1.83 13.84 4.18
CA GLU A 65 -1.32 12.95 5.24
C GLU A 65 -1.49 11.46 4.91
N ASP A 66 -2.37 11.16 3.93
CA ASP A 66 -2.86 9.79 3.69
C ASP A 66 -3.44 9.67 2.28
N TYR A 67 -2.95 8.71 1.49
CA TYR A 67 -3.44 8.43 0.15
C TYR A 67 -3.73 6.94 0.00
N TYR A 68 -5.00 6.58 -0.13
CA TYR A 68 -5.44 5.20 -0.32
C TYR A 68 -5.88 5.00 -1.76
N PHE A 69 -5.20 4.11 -2.46
CA PHE A 69 -5.41 3.83 -3.87
C PHE A 69 -6.17 2.53 -4.09
N ILE A 70 -7.08 2.57 -5.06
CA ILE A 70 -7.65 1.39 -5.67
C ILE A 70 -7.06 1.21 -7.06
N PHE A 71 -6.65 -0.01 -7.37
CA PHE A 71 -5.97 -0.39 -8.61
C PHE A 71 -6.91 -1.16 -9.52
N TYR A 72 -6.80 -0.87 -10.81
CA TYR A 72 -7.55 -1.52 -11.87
C TYR A 72 -6.59 -2.15 -12.88
N LYS A 73 -6.99 -3.31 -13.42
CA LYS A 73 -6.38 -3.94 -14.58
C LYS A 73 -7.48 -4.32 -15.55
N ASP A 74 -7.35 -3.94 -16.81
CA ASP A 74 -8.35 -4.22 -17.86
C ASP A 74 -9.79 -3.80 -17.47
N GLY A 75 -9.90 -2.68 -16.74
CA GLY A 75 -11.17 -2.12 -16.24
C GLY A 75 -11.71 -2.75 -14.94
N GLU A 76 -11.12 -3.83 -14.44
CA GLU A 76 -11.55 -4.53 -13.24
C GLU A 76 -10.74 -4.11 -12.00
N ARG A 77 -11.42 -3.96 -10.85
CA ARG A 77 -10.77 -3.66 -9.56
C ARG A 77 -9.95 -4.86 -9.10
N VAL A 78 -8.63 -4.68 -8.97
CA VAL A 78 -7.70 -5.79 -8.64
C VAL A 78 -7.05 -5.68 -7.27
N GLY A 79 -7.00 -4.50 -6.67
CA GLY A 79 -6.34 -4.36 -5.37
C GLY A 79 -6.40 -2.98 -4.78
N LEU A 80 -5.86 -2.90 -3.57
CA LEU A 80 -5.79 -1.71 -2.73
C LEU A 80 -4.36 -1.55 -2.21
N TYR A 81 -3.87 -0.32 -2.10
CA TYR A 81 -2.57 0.00 -1.49
C TYR A 81 -2.58 1.43 -0.96
N ARG A 82 -1.91 1.70 0.14
CA ARG A 82 -1.99 2.97 0.85
C ARG A 82 -0.61 3.54 1.16
N LEU A 83 -0.48 4.87 1.02
CA LEU A 83 0.59 5.68 1.57
C LEU A 83 0.00 6.49 2.73
N TYR A 84 0.60 6.44 3.91
CA TYR A 84 0.09 7.12 5.09
C TYR A 84 1.22 7.56 6.02
N CYS A 85 0.89 8.25 7.09
CA CYS A 85 1.90 8.88 7.95
C CYS A 85 2.89 9.71 7.13
N ILE A 86 2.36 10.46 6.16
CA ILE A 86 3.15 11.32 5.29
C ILE A 86 3.46 12.60 6.05
N HIS A 87 4.72 12.83 6.37
CA HIS A 87 5.19 14.04 7.02
C HIS A 87 6.66 14.26 6.68
N ASP A 88 7.07 15.53 6.59
CA ASP A 88 8.41 15.93 6.21
C ASP A 88 8.88 15.22 4.92
N THR A 89 9.90 14.38 5.00
CA THR A 89 10.43 13.56 3.89
C THR A 89 10.18 12.07 4.08
N THR A 90 9.25 11.69 4.97
CA THR A 90 8.97 10.30 5.31
C THR A 90 7.53 9.89 5.00
N PHE A 91 7.32 8.63 4.74
CA PHE A 91 6.00 8.01 4.57
C PHE A 91 6.03 6.55 4.99
N THR A 92 4.86 5.99 5.23
CA THR A 92 4.67 4.55 5.38
C THR A 92 3.83 4.03 4.22
N SER A 93 4.16 2.85 3.70
CA SER A 93 3.31 2.14 2.76
C SER A 93 2.73 0.88 3.40
N GLY A 94 1.46 0.60 3.15
CA GLY A 94 0.84 -0.58 3.75
C GLY A 94 -0.63 -0.72 3.40
N SER A 95 -1.36 -1.44 4.25
CA SER A 95 -2.79 -1.74 4.06
C SER A 95 -3.08 -2.29 2.66
N TRP A 96 -2.10 -2.96 2.03
CA TRP A 96 -2.26 -3.48 0.69
C TRP A 96 -2.89 -4.87 0.72
N VAL A 97 -3.81 -5.07 -0.19
CA VAL A 97 -4.47 -6.34 -0.43
C VAL A 97 -4.91 -6.40 -1.89
N PHE A 98 -4.66 -7.52 -2.54
CA PHE A 98 -5.05 -7.75 -3.92
C PHE A 98 -6.00 -8.93 -4.01
N SER A 99 -6.90 -8.90 -5.01
CA SER A 99 -7.78 -10.01 -5.33
C SER A 99 -6.96 -11.29 -5.52
N PRO A 100 -7.47 -12.47 -5.10
CA PRO A 100 -6.81 -13.74 -5.37
C PRO A 100 -6.55 -14.00 -6.86
N ASP A 101 -7.35 -13.40 -7.73
CA ASP A 101 -7.24 -13.52 -9.19
C ASP A 101 -6.22 -12.53 -9.80
N ALA A 102 -5.75 -11.56 -9.02
CA ALA A 102 -4.71 -10.64 -9.47
C ALA A 102 -3.37 -11.36 -9.56
N SER A 103 -2.66 -11.16 -10.66
CA SER A 103 -1.33 -11.74 -10.81
C SER A 103 -0.32 -11.11 -9.84
N PHE A 104 0.75 -11.82 -9.52
CA PHE A 104 1.79 -11.31 -8.63
C PHE A 104 2.49 -10.07 -9.21
N GLU A 105 2.60 -9.99 -10.54
CA GLU A 105 3.11 -8.83 -11.26
C GLU A 105 2.29 -7.57 -10.99
N CYS A 106 0.96 -7.68 -10.82
CA CYS A 106 0.12 -6.54 -10.41
C CYS A 106 0.52 -5.98 -9.04
N CYS A 107 0.82 -6.86 -8.07
CA CYS A 107 1.27 -6.42 -6.74
C CYS A 107 2.61 -5.68 -6.82
N ILE A 108 3.54 -6.18 -7.65
CA ILE A 108 4.85 -5.55 -7.86
C ILE A 108 4.69 -4.22 -8.60
N ALA A 109 3.91 -4.17 -9.68
CA ALA A 109 3.64 -2.96 -10.44
C ALA A 109 3.04 -1.86 -9.56
N ALA A 110 2.00 -2.17 -8.79
CA ALA A 110 1.39 -1.23 -7.84
C ALA A 110 2.41 -0.73 -6.79
N SER A 111 3.26 -1.63 -6.28
CA SER A 111 4.33 -1.29 -5.35
C SER A 111 5.35 -0.32 -5.95
N ILE A 112 5.75 -0.52 -7.22
CA ILE A 112 6.64 0.40 -7.94
C ILE A 112 5.96 1.76 -8.13
N MET A 113 4.71 1.77 -8.62
CA MET A 113 3.94 3.00 -8.90
C MET A 113 3.85 3.90 -7.67
N LEU A 114 3.54 3.33 -6.49
CA LEU A 114 3.41 4.12 -5.27
C LEU A 114 4.75 4.67 -4.79
N ARG A 115 5.84 3.93 -4.95
CA ARG A 115 7.17 4.41 -4.57
C ARG A 115 7.74 5.44 -5.55
N GLU A 116 7.44 5.31 -6.84
CA GLU A 116 7.70 6.38 -7.82
C GLU A 116 6.94 7.65 -7.44
N LEU A 117 5.66 7.53 -7.09
CA LEU A 117 4.89 8.67 -6.61
C LEU A 117 5.54 9.30 -5.37
N ALA A 118 5.85 8.50 -4.34
CA ALA A 118 6.40 9.01 -3.09
C ALA A 118 7.82 9.56 -3.28
N PHE A 119 8.75 8.79 -3.80
CA PHE A 119 10.17 9.15 -3.89
C PHE A 119 10.48 10.13 -5.01
N GLU A 120 9.84 9.95 -6.20
CA GLU A 120 10.23 10.73 -7.39
C GLU A 120 9.35 11.99 -7.56
N GLN A 121 8.05 11.92 -7.23
CA GLN A 121 7.13 13.04 -7.46
C GLN A 121 6.88 13.86 -6.18
N MET A 122 6.69 13.21 -5.03
CA MET A 122 6.42 13.90 -3.77
C MET A 122 7.71 14.32 -3.04
N GLY A 123 8.89 13.84 -3.47
CA GLY A 123 10.17 14.21 -2.89
C GLY A 123 10.45 13.56 -1.54
N MET A 124 9.84 12.40 -1.27
CA MET A 124 10.13 11.63 -0.06
C MET A 124 11.52 11.00 -0.12
N GLU A 125 12.13 10.77 1.03
CA GLU A 125 13.49 10.21 1.15
C GLU A 125 13.51 8.86 1.87
N LEU A 126 12.53 8.60 2.74
CA LEU A 126 12.46 7.40 3.56
C LEU A 126 11.05 6.83 3.61
N GLU A 127 10.92 5.57 3.23
CA GLU A 127 9.77 4.74 3.61
C GLU A 127 10.05 4.13 4.98
N ASP A 128 9.27 4.56 5.97
CA ASP A 128 9.38 4.08 7.35
C ASP A 128 8.21 3.17 7.72
N GLY A 129 8.46 1.88 7.74
CA GLY A 129 7.51 0.86 8.17
C GLY A 129 7.54 0.64 9.69
N TRP A 130 7.45 1.70 10.47
CA TRP A 130 7.51 1.70 11.93
C TRP A 130 6.40 0.86 12.58
N ASP A 131 5.23 0.74 11.94
CA ASP A 131 4.09 -0.07 12.40
C ASP A 131 4.29 -1.57 12.18
N GLY A 132 5.33 -1.91 11.42
CA GLY A 132 5.87 -3.25 11.27
C GLY A 132 4.97 -4.26 10.58
N VAL A 133 5.54 -5.42 10.33
CA VAL A 133 4.84 -6.60 9.82
C VAL A 133 4.88 -7.69 10.88
N HIS A 134 3.72 -8.25 11.22
CA HIS A 134 3.65 -9.36 12.19
C HIS A 134 4.58 -10.52 11.74
N ILE A 135 5.41 -11.03 12.64
CA ILE A 135 6.50 -11.99 12.32
C ILE A 135 6.00 -13.27 11.65
N ASN A 136 4.75 -13.66 11.88
CA ASN A 136 4.12 -14.80 11.24
C ASN A 136 3.62 -14.52 9.82
N ASN A 137 3.60 -13.25 9.38
CA ASN A 137 3.23 -12.90 8.02
C ASN A 137 4.42 -13.05 7.06
N LYS A 138 4.91 -14.29 6.93
CA LYS A 138 6.09 -14.63 6.13
C LYS A 138 5.97 -14.21 4.66
N LYS A 139 4.73 -14.21 4.10
CA LYS A 139 4.49 -13.82 2.71
C LYS A 139 4.78 -12.33 2.51
N VAL A 140 4.24 -11.48 3.38
CA VAL A 140 4.46 -10.02 3.32
C VAL A 140 5.91 -9.68 3.62
N ILE A 141 6.54 -10.30 4.62
CA ILE A 141 7.96 -10.10 4.91
C ILE A 141 8.83 -10.45 3.69
N LYS A 142 8.55 -11.58 3.03
CA LYS A 142 9.29 -11.99 1.81
C LYS A 142 9.07 -11.00 0.67
N PHE A 143 7.83 -10.54 0.46
CA PHE A 143 7.50 -9.53 -0.52
C PHE A 143 8.25 -8.22 -0.24
N ASN A 144 8.17 -7.70 0.98
CA ASN A 144 8.84 -6.47 1.38
C ASN A 144 10.36 -6.53 1.15
N LYS A 145 11.01 -7.64 1.51
CA LYS A 145 12.44 -7.86 1.23
C LYS A 145 12.74 -7.90 -0.27
N MET A 146 11.87 -8.52 -1.06
CA MET A 146 12.04 -8.59 -2.52
C MET A 146 11.96 -7.22 -3.17
N ILE A 147 11.03 -6.36 -2.73
CA ILE A 147 10.89 -5.00 -3.25
C ILE A 147 11.93 -4.02 -2.70
N GLY A 148 12.74 -4.42 -1.72
CA GLY A 148 13.91 -3.67 -1.26
C GLY A 148 13.86 -3.15 0.17
N LEU A 149 12.78 -3.40 0.94
CA LEU A 149 12.76 -3.02 2.35
C LEU A 149 13.75 -3.86 3.16
N LYS A 150 14.47 -3.20 4.06
CA LYS A 150 15.43 -3.79 4.98
C LYS A 150 14.88 -3.86 6.39
N GLU A 151 15.17 -4.95 7.09
CA GLU A 151 14.85 -5.11 8.51
C GLU A 151 15.67 -4.11 9.34
N THR A 152 15.00 -3.32 10.18
CA THR A 152 15.64 -2.31 11.03
C THR A 152 15.44 -2.57 12.52
N GLY A 153 14.47 -3.41 12.89
CA GLY A 153 14.23 -3.74 14.28
C GLY A 153 13.04 -4.66 14.48
N ARG A 154 12.81 -5.00 15.73
CA ARG A 154 11.66 -5.79 16.17
C ARG A 154 11.06 -5.18 17.43
N PHE A 155 9.75 -5.32 17.55
CA PHE A 155 9.04 -4.86 18.74
C PHE A 155 7.85 -5.77 19.05
N MET A 156 7.38 -5.69 20.28
CA MET A 156 6.20 -6.42 20.75
C MET A 156 4.99 -5.47 20.75
N ASP A 157 3.87 -5.94 20.23
CA ASP A 157 2.56 -5.33 20.38
C ASP A 157 1.60 -6.35 21.01
N VAL A 158 0.38 -5.93 21.33
CA VAL A 158 -0.68 -6.77 21.94
C VAL A 158 -1.00 -8.04 21.11
N LYS A 159 -0.77 -7.99 19.82
CA LYS A 159 -0.99 -9.11 18.87
C LYS A 159 0.25 -10.02 18.67
N GLY A 160 1.41 -9.66 19.24
CA GLY A 160 2.64 -10.43 19.12
C GLY A 160 3.86 -9.65 18.67
N GLU A 161 4.85 -10.35 18.09
CA GLU A 161 6.10 -9.76 17.60
C GLU A 161 5.96 -9.22 16.17
N TYR A 162 6.50 -8.03 15.95
CA TYR A 162 6.50 -7.32 14.66
C TYR A 162 7.91 -7.01 14.22
N LEU A 163 8.10 -6.96 12.90
CA LEU A 163 9.33 -6.64 12.22
C LEU A 163 9.21 -5.26 11.59
N ALA A 164 9.95 -4.27 12.10
CA ALA A 164 10.08 -2.96 11.47
C ALA A 164 10.99 -3.07 10.23
N MET A 165 10.57 -2.42 9.14
CA MET A 165 11.30 -2.45 7.87
C MET A 165 11.31 -1.05 7.25
N GLN A 166 12.43 -0.68 6.63
CA GLN A 166 12.62 0.62 6.00
C GLN A 166 13.23 0.49 4.61
N MET A 167 13.02 1.51 3.78
CA MET A 167 13.68 1.66 2.47
C MET A 167 13.96 3.12 2.19
N THR A 168 15.20 3.44 1.85
CA THR A 168 15.58 4.76 1.36
C THR A 168 15.25 4.92 -0.12
N LYS A 169 15.17 6.16 -0.60
CA LYS A 169 15.06 6.46 -2.03
C LYS A 169 16.16 5.77 -2.84
N GLU A 170 17.41 5.82 -2.36
CA GLU A 170 18.56 5.16 -3.02
C GLU A 170 18.37 3.63 -3.13
N ASP A 171 17.86 2.99 -2.08
CA ASP A 171 17.56 1.55 -2.10
C ASP A 171 16.48 1.22 -3.14
N PHE A 172 15.45 2.06 -3.25
CA PHE A 172 14.42 1.91 -4.27
C PHE A 172 14.99 2.06 -5.67
N GLU A 173 15.75 3.12 -5.93
CA GLU A 173 16.36 3.39 -7.23
C GLU A 173 17.28 2.25 -7.68
N LYS A 174 18.06 1.66 -6.77
CA LYS A 174 18.90 0.48 -7.05
C LYS A 174 18.11 -0.77 -7.39
N ASN A 175 16.96 -0.98 -6.72
CA ASN A 175 16.18 -2.21 -6.89
C ASN A 175 15.15 -2.12 -8.01
N LYS A 176 14.67 -0.92 -8.34
CA LYS A 176 13.63 -0.65 -9.35
C LYS A 176 13.88 -1.32 -10.70
N PRO A 177 15.09 -1.26 -11.32
CA PRO A 177 15.33 -1.92 -12.61
C PRO A 177 15.10 -3.42 -12.59
N LYS A 178 15.45 -4.09 -11.48
CA LYS A 178 15.21 -5.53 -11.31
C LYS A 178 13.71 -5.84 -11.22
N LEU A 179 12.95 -5.00 -10.52
CA LEU A 179 11.50 -5.17 -10.38
C LEU A 179 10.79 -4.93 -11.71
N LEU A 180 11.19 -3.89 -12.46
CA LEU A 180 10.67 -3.61 -13.80
C LEU A 180 10.91 -4.78 -14.73
N LYS A 181 12.13 -5.29 -14.79
CA LYS A 181 12.45 -6.49 -15.59
C LYS A 181 11.60 -7.70 -15.19
N TYR A 182 11.28 -7.87 -13.89
CA TYR A 182 10.45 -8.97 -13.43
C TYR A 182 9.02 -8.88 -13.95
N ILE A 183 8.46 -7.68 -14.09
CA ILE A 183 7.11 -7.46 -14.63
C ILE A 183 7.08 -7.18 -16.15
N GLY A 184 8.21 -7.32 -16.84
CA GLY A 184 8.28 -7.24 -18.31
C GLY A 184 8.44 -5.82 -18.87
N PHE A 185 9.01 -4.90 -18.09
CA PHE A 185 9.31 -3.51 -18.48
C PHE A 185 10.80 -3.16 -18.40
#